data_a7f9730985a90156b4cfa33d5b2b79e7
#
_entry.id   a7f9730985a90156b4cfa33d5b2b79e7
#
_cell.length_a   1.000
_cell.length_b   1.000
_cell.length_c   1.000
_cell.angle_alpha   90.00
_cell.angle_beta   90.00
_cell.angle_gamma   90.00
#
_symmetry.space_group_name_H-M   'P 1'
#
loop_
_entity.id
_entity.type
_entity.pdbx_description
1 polymer ?
#
loop_
_entity_poly.entity_id
_entity_poly.type
_entity_poly.pdbx_seq_one_letter_code
_entity_poly.pdbx_strand_id
1 'polypeptide(L)'
;SIAEMMAPKTYPIVSVRTGAAGAITDCKKQYEYINSFERINICFDNDEPGREASKKVADLFPPKKVFIVNLKLKDANDYLIQERQKEFLNRFYEAKSYTPEGIILGENTWDLIANEKVIESIPYPWDGMNSMTYGMRLGELCTYTAGSGIGKSSVMRELAYHIIKTSGHSVGCLFLEESIERTTKGIMSVHANKPLHLPFCESTMEEKRAAWEATLGTNKIRMWDHFGSTDIDNIISKVQYLASGLDC
;
A
#
# COMPACT_ATOMS: atom_id res chain seq x y z
N SER A 1 13.91 -14.41 36.64
CA SER A 1 13.16 -15.01 35.55
C SER A 1 11.65 -14.79 35.70
N ILE A 2 10.85 -15.19 34.69
CA ILE A 2 9.37 -15.05 34.74
C ILE A 2 8.80 -15.76 35.95
N ALA A 3 9.27 -16.97 36.26
CA ALA A 3 8.80 -17.76 37.42
C ALA A 3 9.00 -17.01 38.74
N GLU A 4 10.10 -16.34 38.95
CA GLU A 4 10.37 -15.53 40.16
C GLU A 4 9.44 -14.33 40.27
N MET A 5 9.19 -13.65 39.17
CA MET A 5 8.29 -12.49 39.15
C MET A 5 6.83 -12.87 39.36
N MET A 6 6.44 -14.10 39.04
CA MET A 6 5.07 -14.62 39.22
C MET A 6 4.78 -15.17 40.61
N ALA A 7 5.81 -15.37 41.46
CA ALA A 7 5.62 -15.84 42.82
C ALA A 7 4.69 -14.92 43.63
N PRO A 8 3.86 -15.44 44.56
CA PRO A 8 3.76 -16.86 44.98
C PRO A 8 2.84 -17.73 44.10
N LYS A 9 2.22 -17.19 43.05
CA LYS A 9 1.40 -18.00 42.16
C LYS A 9 2.26 -18.89 41.29
N THR A 10 1.92 -20.17 41.21
CA THR A 10 2.61 -21.16 40.39
C THR A 10 1.88 -21.30 39.05
N TYR A 11 2.56 -20.97 37.98
CA TYR A 11 2.08 -21.17 36.60
C TYR A 11 2.97 -22.19 35.90
N PRO A 12 2.45 -23.03 35.02
CA PRO A 12 3.29 -23.85 34.13
C PRO A 12 4.03 -22.93 33.15
N ILE A 13 5.33 -22.79 33.34
CA ILE A 13 6.20 -21.95 32.50
C ILE A 13 7.20 -22.86 31.82
N VAL A 14 7.27 -22.75 30.49
CA VAL A 14 8.19 -23.49 29.66
C VAL A 14 9.07 -22.51 28.85
N SER A 15 10.28 -22.93 28.54
CA SER A 15 11.21 -22.14 27.74
C SER A 15 11.57 -22.89 26.45
N VAL A 16 11.67 -22.18 25.35
CA VAL A 16 12.21 -22.73 24.10
C VAL A 16 13.72 -22.92 24.22
N ARG A 17 14.24 -24.00 23.67
CA ARG A 17 15.66 -24.36 23.80
C ARG A 17 16.57 -23.61 22.85
N THR A 18 16.06 -23.30 21.67
CA THR A 18 16.84 -22.83 20.53
C THR A 18 16.61 -21.34 20.22
N GLY A 19 16.05 -20.59 21.18
CA GLY A 19 15.72 -19.17 21.02
C GLY A 19 14.62 -18.93 19.99
N ALA A 20 14.48 -17.68 19.55
CA ALA A 20 13.42 -17.26 18.63
C ALA A 20 13.40 -18.07 17.32
N ALA A 21 14.56 -18.36 16.73
CA ALA A 21 14.67 -19.06 15.45
C ALA A 21 14.12 -20.51 15.48
N GLY A 22 14.25 -21.20 16.61
CA GLY A 22 13.78 -22.57 16.78
C GLY A 22 12.44 -22.71 17.48
N ALA A 23 11.87 -21.61 17.96
CA ALA A 23 10.67 -21.61 18.79
C ALA A 23 9.49 -22.37 18.19
N ILE A 24 9.24 -22.21 16.89
CA ILE A 24 8.18 -22.93 16.17
C ILE A 24 8.39 -24.44 16.26
N THR A 25 9.61 -24.90 16.00
CA THR A 25 9.94 -26.33 15.99
C THR A 25 9.78 -26.94 17.37
N ASP A 26 10.23 -26.23 18.41
CA ASP A 26 10.09 -26.68 19.80
C ASP A 26 8.62 -26.71 20.23
N CYS A 27 7.84 -25.70 19.90
CA CYS A 27 6.40 -25.65 20.19
C CYS A 27 5.61 -26.71 19.43
N LYS A 28 5.95 -27.01 18.15
CA LYS A 28 5.32 -28.09 17.39
C LYS A 28 5.56 -29.46 18.05
N LYS A 29 6.77 -29.73 18.53
CA LYS A 29 7.08 -30.98 19.22
C LYS A 29 6.28 -31.18 20.52
N GLN A 30 5.90 -30.08 21.15
CA GLN A 30 5.15 -30.09 22.43
C GLN A 30 3.71 -29.59 22.24
N TYR A 31 3.19 -29.66 21.02
CA TYR A 31 1.91 -29.07 20.66
C TYR A 31 0.76 -29.56 21.57
N GLU A 32 0.60 -30.87 21.75
CA GLU A 32 -0.49 -31.42 22.54
C GLU A 32 -0.44 -30.96 23.98
N TYR A 33 0.76 -30.95 24.60
CA TYR A 33 0.94 -30.45 25.96
C TYR A 33 0.61 -28.97 26.07
N ILE A 34 1.11 -28.11 25.19
CA ILE A 34 0.85 -26.69 25.26
C ILE A 34 -0.63 -26.40 24.95
N ASN A 35 -1.21 -27.08 23.95
CA ASN A 35 -2.62 -26.91 23.59
C ASN A 35 -3.61 -27.46 24.62
N SER A 36 -3.17 -28.26 25.59
CA SER A 36 -4.02 -28.75 26.71
C SER A 36 -4.46 -27.61 27.65
N PHE A 37 -3.74 -26.50 27.67
CA PHE A 37 -4.07 -25.35 28.51
C PHE A 37 -5.18 -24.50 27.89
N GLU A 38 -6.04 -23.92 28.73
CA GLU A 38 -7.10 -22.99 28.28
C GLU A 38 -6.55 -21.64 27.81
N ARG A 39 -5.43 -21.22 28.39
CA ARG A 39 -4.76 -19.96 28.06
C ARG A 39 -3.25 -20.20 27.89
N ILE A 40 -2.73 -19.70 26.76
CA ILE A 40 -1.32 -19.75 26.38
C ILE A 40 -0.79 -18.33 26.30
N ASN A 41 0.07 -17.93 27.22
CA ASN A 41 0.73 -16.64 27.16
C ASN A 41 2.11 -16.79 26.51
N ILE A 42 2.32 -16.14 25.38
CA ILE A 42 3.59 -16.11 24.67
C ILE A 42 4.36 -14.85 25.10
N CYS A 43 5.55 -15.05 25.66
CA CYS A 43 6.42 -13.96 26.12
C CYS A 43 7.83 -14.19 25.63
N PHE A 44 8.16 -13.65 24.45
CA PHE A 44 9.50 -13.63 23.89
C PHE A 44 10.11 -12.23 24.01
N ASP A 45 11.39 -12.11 23.62
CA ASP A 45 12.11 -10.85 23.66
C ASP A 45 11.44 -9.78 22.78
N ASN A 46 11.52 -8.53 23.21
CA ASN A 46 10.94 -7.40 22.46
C ASN A 46 11.92 -6.87 21.41
N ASP A 47 12.54 -7.77 20.66
CA ASP A 47 13.30 -7.48 19.45
C ASP A 47 12.55 -8.02 18.21
N GLU A 48 13.06 -7.75 17.01
CA GLU A 48 12.40 -8.17 15.78
C GLU A 48 12.27 -9.70 15.67
N PRO A 49 13.32 -10.49 15.91
CA PRO A 49 13.21 -11.95 15.91
C PRO A 49 12.22 -12.50 16.94
N GLY A 50 12.18 -11.93 18.14
CA GLY A 50 11.24 -12.33 19.20
C GLY A 50 9.79 -12.03 18.86
N ARG A 51 9.52 -10.86 18.28
CA ARG A 51 8.18 -10.49 17.81
C ARG A 51 7.69 -11.36 16.65
N GLU A 52 8.56 -11.66 15.67
CA GLU A 52 8.23 -12.61 14.62
C GLU A 52 7.97 -14.02 15.15
N ALA A 53 8.83 -14.50 16.05
CA ALA A 53 8.66 -15.80 16.66
C ALA A 53 7.34 -15.88 17.45
N SER A 54 6.97 -14.81 18.17
CA SER A 54 5.70 -14.72 18.89
C SER A 54 4.51 -14.94 17.97
N LYS A 55 4.48 -14.27 16.81
CA LYS A 55 3.41 -14.42 15.82
C LYS A 55 3.36 -15.82 15.23
N LYS A 56 4.51 -16.33 14.78
CA LYS A 56 4.61 -17.66 14.16
C LYS A 56 4.25 -18.80 15.14
N VAL A 57 4.57 -18.65 16.41
CA VAL A 57 4.16 -19.61 17.45
C VAL A 57 2.67 -19.45 17.77
N ALA A 58 2.16 -18.23 17.79
CA ALA A 58 0.74 -17.95 18.01
C ALA A 58 -0.15 -18.61 16.94
N ASP A 59 0.28 -18.59 15.68
CA ASP A 59 -0.43 -19.22 14.56
C ASP A 59 -0.53 -20.75 14.65
N LEU A 60 0.25 -21.39 15.54
CA LEU A 60 0.16 -22.83 15.75
C LEU A 60 -1.07 -23.26 16.58
N PHE A 61 -1.61 -22.37 17.39
CA PHE A 61 -2.64 -22.69 18.37
C PHE A 61 -3.96 -21.96 18.06
N PRO A 62 -5.10 -22.46 18.57
CA PRO A 62 -6.38 -21.79 18.41
C PRO A 62 -6.32 -20.34 18.92
N PRO A 63 -6.70 -19.33 18.11
CA PRO A 63 -6.48 -17.90 18.44
C PRO A 63 -7.08 -17.47 19.77
N LYS A 64 -8.25 -18.03 20.16
CA LYS A 64 -8.92 -17.70 21.43
C LYS A 64 -8.14 -18.08 22.68
N LYS A 65 -7.16 -19.00 22.56
CA LYS A 65 -6.32 -19.46 23.67
C LYS A 65 -5.02 -18.67 23.79
N VAL A 66 -4.61 -17.98 22.75
CA VAL A 66 -3.28 -17.38 22.65
C VAL A 66 -3.30 -15.90 22.99
N PHE A 67 -2.38 -15.51 23.85
CA PHE A 67 -2.18 -14.13 24.28
C PHE A 67 -0.70 -13.76 24.16
N ILE A 68 -0.40 -12.64 23.55
CA ILE A 68 0.98 -12.15 23.42
C ILE A 68 1.23 -11.09 24.48
N VAL A 69 2.28 -11.33 25.28
CA VAL A 69 2.75 -10.38 26.30
C VAL A 69 3.67 -9.35 25.66
N ASN A 70 3.18 -8.13 25.50
CA ASN A 70 3.95 -7.03 24.92
C ASN A 70 4.83 -6.37 25.98
N LEU A 71 6.13 -6.67 25.95
CA LEU A 71 7.12 -6.08 26.83
C LEU A 71 7.49 -4.66 26.38
N LYS A 72 7.82 -3.77 27.34
CA LYS A 72 8.43 -2.46 27.05
C LYS A 72 9.96 -2.51 27.10
N LEU A 73 10.51 -3.36 27.99
CA LEU A 73 11.93 -3.64 28.03
C LEU A 73 12.28 -4.74 27.03
N LYS A 74 13.56 -4.99 26.82
CA LYS A 74 14.06 -5.95 25.85
C LYS A 74 13.54 -7.35 26.14
N ASP A 75 13.66 -7.80 27.38
CA ASP A 75 13.25 -9.12 27.81
C ASP A 75 12.69 -9.13 29.24
N ALA A 76 12.18 -10.28 29.67
CA ALA A 76 11.62 -10.45 31.01
C ALA A 76 12.67 -10.34 32.13
N ASN A 77 13.95 -10.64 31.83
CA ASN A 77 15.02 -10.55 32.82
C ASN A 77 15.38 -9.10 33.13
N ASP A 78 15.29 -8.20 32.17
CA ASP A 78 15.49 -6.77 32.36
C ASP A 78 14.52 -6.18 33.39
N TYR A 79 13.28 -6.67 33.46
CA TYR A 79 12.33 -6.24 34.49
C TYR A 79 12.75 -6.70 35.88
N LEU A 80 13.40 -7.85 36.01
CA LEU A 80 13.91 -8.35 37.29
C LEU A 80 15.12 -7.54 37.73
N ILE A 81 16.08 -7.32 36.85
CA ILE A 81 17.31 -6.54 37.12
C ILE A 81 16.97 -5.09 37.50
N GLN A 82 15.96 -4.49 36.86
CA GLN A 82 15.55 -3.10 37.11
C GLN A 82 14.49 -2.98 38.24
N GLU A 83 14.22 -4.04 38.97
CA GLU A 83 13.22 -4.10 40.06
C GLU A 83 11.80 -3.63 39.61
N ARG A 84 11.43 -3.89 38.36
CA ARG A 84 10.14 -3.51 37.76
C ARG A 84 9.16 -4.66 37.65
N GLN A 85 9.17 -5.59 38.57
CA GLN A 85 8.32 -6.81 38.58
C GLN A 85 6.83 -6.49 38.49
N LYS A 86 6.38 -5.43 39.18
CA LYS A 86 4.96 -5.01 39.12
C LYS A 86 4.54 -4.62 37.69
N GLU A 87 5.42 -3.96 36.96
CA GLU A 87 5.11 -3.60 35.57
C GLU A 87 5.05 -4.82 34.65
N PHE A 88 5.97 -5.77 34.84
CA PHE A 88 5.91 -7.05 34.14
C PHE A 88 4.57 -7.79 34.40
N LEU A 89 4.15 -7.88 35.65
CA LEU A 89 2.90 -8.51 36.04
C LEU A 89 1.69 -7.83 35.36
N ASN A 90 1.67 -6.51 35.34
CA ASN A 90 0.61 -5.77 34.64
C ASN A 90 0.58 -6.14 33.14
N ARG A 91 1.74 -6.16 32.47
CA ARG A 91 1.84 -6.58 31.06
C ARG A 91 1.38 -8.01 30.84
N PHE A 92 1.72 -8.91 31.75
CA PHE A 92 1.31 -10.32 31.67
C PHE A 92 -0.20 -10.49 31.78
N TYR A 93 -0.83 -9.81 32.74
CA TYR A 93 -2.28 -9.91 32.94
C TYR A 93 -3.09 -9.13 31.90
N GLU A 94 -2.56 -8.04 31.38
CA GLU A 94 -3.14 -7.23 30.31
C GLU A 94 -2.85 -7.77 28.90
N ALA A 95 -2.18 -8.93 28.79
CA ALA A 95 -1.87 -9.52 27.50
C ALA A 95 -3.14 -9.69 26.66
N LYS A 96 -3.09 -9.16 25.43
CA LYS A 96 -4.23 -9.20 24.51
C LYS A 96 -4.28 -10.53 23.76
N SER A 97 -5.49 -11.00 23.47
CA SER A 97 -5.69 -12.15 22.58
C SER A 97 -5.00 -11.91 21.24
N TYR A 98 -4.32 -12.91 20.76
CA TYR A 98 -3.66 -12.85 19.46
C TYR A 98 -4.71 -12.74 18.35
N THR A 99 -4.51 -11.78 17.47
CA THR A 99 -5.27 -11.64 16.24
C THR A 99 -4.30 -11.76 15.07
N PRO A 100 -4.50 -12.71 14.13
CA PRO A 100 -3.63 -12.87 12.98
C PRO A 100 -3.51 -11.58 12.15
N GLU A 101 -2.38 -11.41 11.46
CA GLU A 101 -2.18 -10.26 10.58
C GLU A 101 -3.28 -10.14 9.54
N GLY A 102 -3.70 -8.91 9.26
CA GLY A 102 -4.76 -8.61 8.29
C GLY A 102 -6.18 -8.71 8.86
N ILE A 103 -6.37 -9.22 10.09
CA ILE A 103 -7.67 -9.22 10.76
C ILE A 103 -7.75 -8.03 11.71
N ILE A 104 -8.68 -7.12 11.44
CA ILE A 104 -8.97 -5.96 12.29
C ILE A 104 -10.33 -6.18 12.96
N LEU A 105 -10.39 -6.08 14.27
CA LEU A 105 -11.65 -6.10 15.00
C LEU A 105 -12.39 -4.80 14.78
N GLY A 106 -13.69 -4.85 14.46
CA GLY A 106 -14.50 -3.68 14.16
C GLY A 106 -14.47 -2.61 15.25
N GLU A 107 -14.38 -3.01 16.52
CA GLU A 107 -14.25 -2.10 17.68
C GLU A 107 -12.97 -1.23 17.64
N ASN A 108 -11.94 -1.65 16.91
CA ASN A 108 -10.67 -0.92 16.77
C ASN A 108 -10.62 -0.02 15.54
N THR A 109 -11.72 0.12 14.79
CA THR A 109 -11.74 0.88 13.53
C THR A 109 -12.13 2.35 13.70
N TRP A 110 -12.58 2.76 14.89
CA TRP A 110 -13.01 4.14 15.12
C TRP A 110 -11.94 5.18 14.80
N ASP A 111 -10.70 4.91 15.20
CA ASP A 111 -9.58 5.82 14.95
C ASP A 111 -9.27 6.01 13.46
N LEU A 112 -9.58 5.01 12.62
CA LEU A 112 -9.45 5.10 11.17
C LEU A 112 -10.44 6.11 10.59
N ILE A 113 -11.68 6.12 11.11
CA ILE A 113 -12.73 7.04 10.68
C ILE A 113 -12.53 8.44 11.28
N ALA A 114 -12.19 8.51 12.58
CA ALA A 114 -11.97 9.78 13.27
C ALA A 114 -10.81 10.60 12.71
N ASN A 115 -9.82 9.93 12.11
CA ASN A 115 -8.64 10.54 11.50
C ASN A 115 -8.63 10.38 9.97
N GLU A 116 -9.79 10.20 9.34
CA GLU A 116 -9.90 10.08 7.89
C GLU A 116 -9.35 11.33 7.21
N LYS A 117 -8.41 11.12 6.30
CA LYS A 117 -7.87 12.20 5.47
C LYS A 117 -8.80 12.42 4.29
N VAL A 118 -9.23 13.65 4.08
CA VAL A 118 -9.93 14.03 2.85
C VAL A 118 -8.99 13.81 1.68
N ILE A 119 -9.35 12.90 0.79
CA ILE A 119 -8.59 12.66 -0.44
C ILE A 119 -9.03 13.70 -1.46
N GLU A 120 -8.06 14.49 -1.95
CA GLU A 120 -8.31 15.46 -2.99
C GLU A 120 -8.77 14.76 -4.29
N SER A 121 -9.82 15.30 -4.89
CA SER A 121 -10.42 14.77 -6.10
C SER A 121 -10.17 15.72 -7.28
N ILE A 122 -9.68 15.19 -8.38
CA ILE A 122 -9.51 15.91 -9.64
C ILE A 122 -10.77 15.69 -10.48
N PRO A 123 -11.52 16.72 -10.85
CA PRO A 123 -12.72 16.55 -11.66
C PRO A 123 -12.39 16.01 -13.05
N TYR A 124 -13.27 15.20 -13.60
CA TYR A 124 -13.24 14.83 -15.02
C TYR A 124 -13.64 16.03 -15.88
N PRO A 125 -13.24 16.09 -17.16
CA PRO A 125 -13.71 17.12 -18.10
C PRO A 125 -15.20 17.00 -18.44
N TRP A 126 -15.87 15.95 -17.99
CA TRP A 126 -17.28 15.66 -18.29
C TRP A 126 -18.13 15.63 -17.02
N ASP A 127 -19.11 16.52 -16.93
CA ASP A 127 -19.99 16.67 -15.75
C ASP A 127 -20.74 15.38 -15.39
N GLY A 128 -21.18 14.61 -16.39
CA GLY A 128 -21.84 13.34 -16.17
C GLY A 128 -20.99 12.34 -15.43
N MET A 129 -19.69 12.29 -15.69
CA MET A 129 -18.77 11.44 -14.93
C MET A 129 -18.55 11.97 -13.51
N ASN A 130 -18.42 13.28 -13.35
CA ASN A 130 -18.25 13.87 -12.02
C ASN A 130 -19.44 13.61 -11.12
N SER A 131 -20.66 13.70 -11.64
CA SER A 131 -21.88 13.41 -10.87
C SER A 131 -22.00 11.96 -10.41
N MET A 132 -21.36 11.03 -11.13
CA MET A 132 -21.41 9.60 -10.83
C MET A 132 -20.23 9.11 -9.97
N THR A 133 -19.05 9.71 -10.11
CA THR A 133 -17.79 9.21 -9.52
C THR A 133 -17.18 10.17 -8.50
N TYR A 134 -17.64 11.42 -8.46
CA TYR A 134 -17.05 12.51 -7.67
C TYR A 134 -15.59 12.85 -8.06
N GLY A 135 -15.20 12.59 -9.33
CA GLY A 135 -13.87 12.86 -9.87
C GLY A 135 -12.88 11.70 -9.77
N MET A 136 -11.64 11.96 -10.10
CA MET A 136 -10.49 11.03 -10.05
C MET A 136 -9.72 11.25 -8.76
N ARG A 137 -9.28 10.18 -8.10
CA ARG A 137 -8.46 10.25 -6.88
C ARG A 137 -7.16 9.47 -7.05
N LEU A 138 -6.12 9.92 -6.38
CA LEU A 138 -4.86 9.17 -6.34
C LEU A 138 -5.06 7.81 -5.65
N GLY A 139 -4.39 6.78 -6.18
CA GLY A 139 -4.51 5.40 -5.68
C GLY A 139 -5.68 4.61 -6.27
N GLU A 140 -6.51 5.20 -7.14
CA GLU A 140 -7.60 4.51 -7.82
C GLU A 140 -7.17 3.97 -9.18
N LEU A 141 -7.71 2.81 -9.56
CA LEU A 141 -7.60 2.23 -10.89
C LEU A 141 -8.92 2.38 -11.64
N CYS A 142 -8.93 3.26 -12.66
CA CYS A 142 -10.06 3.41 -13.55
C CYS A 142 -9.82 2.69 -14.87
N THR A 143 -10.72 1.79 -15.27
CA THR A 143 -10.62 1.05 -16.52
C THR A 143 -11.67 1.53 -17.52
N TYR A 144 -11.23 1.98 -18.69
CA TYR A 144 -12.09 2.40 -19.80
C TYR A 144 -12.09 1.33 -20.89
N THR A 145 -13.25 0.75 -21.18
CA THR A 145 -13.42 -0.28 -22.21
C THR A 145 -14.32 0.22 -23.35
N ALA A 146 -13.93 -0.05 -24.55
CA ALA A 146 -14.75 0.23 -25.75
C ALA A 146 -14.25 -0.61 -26.94
N GLY A 147 -15.07 -0.76 -27.96
CA GLY A 147 -14.68 -1.38 -29.21
C GLY A 147 -13.51 -0.66 -29.90
N SER A 148 -12.91 -1.31 -30.88
CA SER A 148 -11.86 -0.69 -31.69
C SER A 148 -12.39 0.53 -32.45
N GLY A 149 -11.60 1.61 -32.54
CA GLY A 149 -11.93 2.81 -33.29
C GLY A 149 -12.93 3.78 -32.62
N ILE A 150 -13.49 3.47 -31.46
CA ILE A 150 -14.52 4.31 -30.80
C ILE A 150 -13.93 5.55 -30.10
N GLY A 151 -12.60 5.64 -29.95
CA GLY A 151 -11.96 6.84 -29.40
C GLY A 151 -11.35 6.69 -28.01
N LYS A 152 -11.02 5.47 -27.54
CA LYS A 152 -10.33 5.26 -26.24
C LYS A 152 -9.10 6.14 -26.07
N SER A 153 -8.22 6.16 -27.07
CA SER A 153 -7.00 7.00 -27.03
C SER A 153 -7.31 8.48 -26.99
N SER A 154 -8.42 8.91 -27.61
CA SER A 154 -8.87 10.32 -27.56
C SER A 154 -9.32 10.71 -26.16
N VAL A 155 -10.06 9.84 -25.48
CA VAL A 155 -10.44 10.04 -24.08
C VAL A 155 -9.20 10.15 -23.18
N MET A 156 -8.20 9.27 -23.36
CA MET A 156 -6.96 9.34 -22.57
C MET A 156 -6.17 10.63 -22.79
N ARG A 157 -6.12 11.12 -24.03
CA ARG A 157 -5.47 12.41 -24.36
C ARG A 157 -6.20 13.59 -23.74
N GLU A 158 -7.54 13.57 -23.78
CA GLU A 158 -8.39 14.58 -23.15
C GLU A 158 -8.14 14.61 -21.62
N LEU A 159 -8.12 13.44 -20.97
CA LEU A 159 -7.82 13.31 -19.54
C LEU A 159 -6.42 13.82 -19.21
N ALA A 160 -5.39 13.42 -19.97
CA ALA A 160 -4.03 13.87 -19.74
C ALA A 160 -3.92 15.40 -19.84
N TYR A 161 -4.51 16.01 -20.88
CA TYR A 161 -4.54 17.45 -21.03
C TYR A 161 -5.32 18.14 -19.89
N HIS A 162 -6.48 17.62 -19.55
CA HIS A 162 -7.33 18.18 -18.50
C HIS A 162 -6.62 18.18 -17.14
N ILE A 163 -5.97 17.08 -16.75
CA ILE A 163 -5.24 16.97 -15.49
C ILE A 163 -4.14 18.02 -15.41
N ILE A 164 -3.27 18.13 -16.40
CA ILE A 164 -2.18 19.11 -16.36
C ILE A 164 -2.67 20.55 -16.35
N LYS A 165 -3.86 20.80 -16.93
CA LYS A 165 -4.44 22.14 -17.04
C LYS A 165 -5.15 22.58 -15.77
N THR A 166 -5.87 21.67 -15.11
CA THR A 166 -6.78 22.00 -13.98
C THR A 166 -6.18 21.74 -12.63
N SER A 167 -5.47 20.63 -12.45
CA SER A 167 -4.94 20.23 -11.13
C SER A 167 -3.47 20.60 -10.94
N GLY A 168 -2.74 20.80 -12.03
CA GLY A 168 -1.31 21.05 -11.97
C GLY A 168 -0.45 19.80 -11.73
N HIS A 169 -1.06 18.62 -11.58
CA HIS A 169 -0.33 17.35 -11.45
C HIS A 169 0.39 16.98 -12.74
N SER A 170 1.39 16.10 -12.61
CA SER A 170 2.08 15.49 -13.74
C SER A 170 1.35 14.21 -14.17
N VAL A 171 1.49 13.84 -15.45
CA VAL A 171 0.84 12.66 -16.03
C VAL A 171 1.86 11.80 -16.75
N GLY A 172 1.91 10.52 -16.40
CA GLY A 172 2.66 9.50 -17.12
C GLY A 172 1.79 8.82 -18.19
N CYS A 173 2.25 8.82 -19.45
CA CYS A 173 1.53 8.25 -20.58
C CYS A 173 2.27 7.05 -21.18
N LEU A 174 1.59 5.91 -21.27
CA LEU A 174 2.08 4.69 -21.92
C LEU A 174 1.12 4.29 -23.04
N PHE A 175 1.41 4.71 -24.27
CA PHE A 175 0.61 4.37 -25.46
C PHE A 175 1.34 3.32 -26.29
N LEU A 176 0.94 2.05 -26.18
CA LEU A 176 1.63 0.91 -26.81
C LEU A 176 1.31 0.72 -28.29
N GLU A 177 0.23 1.33 -28.77
CA GLU A 177 -0.26 1.21 -30.16
C GLU A 177 0.04 2.47 -31.01
N GLU A 178 0.76 3.44 -30.45
CA GLU A 178 1.04 4.71 -31.11
C GLU A 178 2.50 5.13 -30.95
N SER A 179 3.04 5.78 -31.99
CA SER A 179 4.35 6.41 -31.87
C SER A 179 4.30 7.64 -30.98
N ILE A 180 5.42 8.01 -30.38
CA ILE A 180 5.57 9.24 -29.57
C ILE A 180 5.11 10.48 -30.34
N GLU A 181 5.45 10.54 -31.62
CA GLU A 181 5.03 11.68 -32.49
C GLU A 181 3.51 11.77 -32.59
N ARG A 182 2.82 10.65 -32.82
CA ARG A 182 1.37 10.60 -32.91
C ARG A 182 0.69 10.95 -31.60
N THR A 183 1.19 10.42 -30.50
CA THR A 183 0.70 10.75 -29.16
C THR A 183 0.89 12.24 -28.85
N THR A 184 2.09 12.79 -29.13
CA THR A 184 2.40 14.20 -28.95
C THR A 184 1.43 15.09 -29.73
N LYS A 185 1.29 14.86 -31.05
CA LYS A 185 0.35 15.58 -31.88
C LYS A 185 -1.10 15.43 -31.42
N GLY A 186 -1.46 14.24 -30.92
CA GLY A 186 -2.79 13.95 -30.36
C GLY A 186 -3.12 14.78 -29.14
N ILE A 187 -2.19 14.93 -28.20
CA ILE A 187 -2.36 15.77 -27.01
C ILE A 187 -2.40 17.27 -27.40
N MET A 188 -1.50 17.70 -28.28
CA MET A 188 -1.52 19.07 -28.85
C MET A 188 -2.84 19.37 -29.54
N SER A 189 -3.45 18.39 -30.22
CA SER A 189 -4.74 18.53 -30.90
C SER A 189 -5.87 18.88 -29.94
N VAL A 190 -5.86 18.36 -28.73
CA VAL A 190 -6.85 18.69 -27.69
C VAL A 190 -6.74 20.16 -27.32
N HIS A 191 -5.54 20.67 -27.08
CA HIS A 191 -5.32 22.07 -26.75
C HIS A 191 -5.71 22.99 -27.90
N ALA A 192 -5.26 22.68 -29.13
CA ALA A 192 -5.48 23.51 -30.29
C ALA A 192 -6.90 23.45 -30.87
N ASN A 193 -7.72 22.50 -30.38
CA ASN A 193 -9.01 22.15 -30.98
C ASN A 193 -8.94 21.92 -32.48
N LYS A 194 -7.82 21.37 -32.97
CA LYS A 194 -7.54 21.05 -34.36
C LYS A 194 -6.90 19.67 -34.46
N PRO A 195 -7.21 18.83 -35.45
CA PRO A 195 -6.67 17.47 -35.58
C PRO A 195 -5.22 17.46 -36.09
N LEU A 196 -4.26 18.01 -35.35
CA LEU A 196 -2.86 18.15 -35.74
C LEU A 196 -2.15 16.83 -36.07
N HIS A 197 -2.73 15.71 -35.68
CA HIS A 197 -2.25 14.35 -35.95
C HIS A 197 -2.70 13.84 -37.33
N LEU A 198 -3.61 14.53 -37.99
CA LEU A 198 -4.06 14.16 -39.33
C LEU A 198 -3.23 14.89 -40.43
N PRO A 199 -2.94 14.19 -41.54
CA PRO A 199 -2.06 14.75 -42.60
C PRO A 199 -2.62 15.98 -43.32
N PHE A 200 -3.93 16.16 -43.28
CA PHE A 200 -4.62 17.27 -44.01
C PHE A 200 -4.98 18.45 -43.08
N CYS A 201 -4.45 18.48 -41.87
CA CYS A 201 -4.70 19.57 -40.96
C CYS A 201 -3.87 20.77 -41.33
N GLU A 202 -4.55 21.84 -41.78
CA GLU A 202 -3.91 23.13 -42.01
C GLU A 202 -3.54 23.78 -40.68
N SER A 203 -2.24 23.86 -40.40
CA SER A 203 -1.70 24.47 -39.20
C SER A 203 -0.31 25.04 -39.45
N THR A 204 -0.07 26.23 -38.94
CA THR A 204 1.23 26.88 -39.01
C THR A 204 2.22 26.28 -38.01
N MET A 205 3.52 26.54 -38.23
CA MET A 205 4.54 26.13 -37.24
C MET A 205 4.39 26.91 -35.94
N GLU A 206 3.90 28.13 -35.96
CA GLU A 206 3.63 28.95 -34.78
C GLU A 206 2.49 28.35 -33.96
N GLU A 207 1.37 27.95 -34.59
CA GLU A 207 0.26 27.25 -33.91
C GLU A 207 0.71 25.94 -33.29
N LYS A 208 1.51 25.14 -33.97
CA LYS A 208 2.08 23.90 -33.45
C LYS A 208 3.00 24.17 -32.26
N ARG A 209 3.83 25.22 -32.36
CA ARG A 209 4.75 25.59 -31.28
C ARG A 209 3.99 26.05 -30.03
N ALA A 210 2.98 26.88 -30.19
CA ALA A 210 2.12 27.34 -29.10
C ALA A 210 1.39 26.18 -28.43
N ALA A 211 0.82 25.25 -29.21
CA ALA A 211 0.16 24.06 -28.68
C ALA A 211 1.14 23.15 -27.94
N TRP A 212 2.37 23.01 -28.43
CA TRP A 212 3.41 22.24 -27.75
C TRP A 212 3.82 22.88 -26.40
N GLU A 213 4.05 24.18 -26.39
CA GLU A 213 4.41 24.94 -25.18
C GLU A 213 3.32 24.85 -24.11
N ALA A 214 2.05 24.90 -24.52
CA ALA A 214 0.91 24.78 -23.60
C ALA A 214 0.62 23.35 -23.08
N THR A 215 1.25 22.34 -23.66
CA THR A 215 1.04 20.91 -23.33
C THR A 215 2.34 20.23 -22.89
N LEU A 216 3.07 19.65 -23.84
CA LEU A 216 4.31 18.90 -23.54
C LEU A 216 5.42 19.81 -22.98
N GLY A 217 5.50 21.05 -23.45
CA GLY A 217 6.45 22.08 -23.01
C GLY A 217 6.30 22.47 -21.53
N THR A 218 5.16 22.18 -20.90
CA THR A 218 4.93 22.41 -19.46
C THR A 218 5.78 21.54 -18.56
N ASN A 219 6.43 20.54 -19.09
CA ASN A 219 7.17 19.51 -18.33
C ASN A 219 6.32 18.68 -17.35
N LYS A 220 5.00 18.63 -17.56
CA LYS A 220 4.05 17.86 -16.74
C LYS A 220 3.61 16.56 -17.39
N ILE A 221 3.94 16.32 -18.66
CA ILE A 221 3.65 15.08 -19.36
C ILE A 221 4.94 14.30 -19.55
N ARG A 222 4.93 13.07 -19.10
CA ARG A 222 5.99 12.08 -19.29
C ARG A 222 5.46 10.96 -20.16
N MET A 223 6.24 10.55 -21.16
CA MET A 223 5.82 9.51 -22.08
C MET A 223 6.88 8.41 -22.14
N TRP A 224 6.41 7.17 -22.20
CA TRP A 224 7.28 6.04 -22.50
C TRP A 224 7.32 5.82 -24.01
N ASP A 225 8.52 5.89 -24.59
CA ASP A 225 8.74 5.60 -26.01
C ASP A 225 8.83 4.09 -26.22
N HIS A 226 7.69 3.50 -26.51
CA HIS A 226 7.56 2.08 -26.84
C HIS A 226 6.39 1.87 -27.78
N PHE A 227 6.61 1.06 -28.82
CA PHE A 227 5.58 0.70 -29.79
C PHE A 227 5.51 -0.82 -29.92
N GLY A 228 4.33 -1.39 -29.72
CA GLY A 228 4.07 -2.83 -29.82
C GLY A 228 3.85 -3.52 -28.48
N SER A 229 3.93 -4.85 -28.49
CA SER A 229 3.73 -5.66 -27.29
C SER A 229 4.94 -5.62 -26.35
N THR A 230 4.67 -5.75 -25.08
CA THR A 230 5.68 -5.87 -24.01
C THR A 230 5.16 -6.74 -22.89
N ASP A 231 6.02 -7.22 -22.02
CA ASP A 231 5.61 -7.98 -20.84
C ASP A 231 5.08 -7.06 -19.73
N ILE A 232 4.28 -7.65 -18.85
CA ILE A 232 3.63 -6.91 -17.76
C ILE A 232 4.63 -6.36 -16.75
N ASP A 233 5.72 -7.06 -16.48
CA ASP A 233 6.73 -6.63 -15.50
C ASP A 233 7.44 -5.36 -15.97
N ASN A 234 7.68 -5.25 -17.29
CA ASN A 234 8.23 -4.04 -17.88
C ASN A 234 7.26 -2.85 -17.76
N ILE A 235 5.95 -3.06 -18.01
CA ILE A 235 4.93 -2.02 -17.81
C ILE A 235 4.92 -1.57 -16.34
N ILE A 236 4.84 -2.50 -15.39
CA ILE A 236 4.83 -2.20 -13.95
C ILE A 236 6.07 -1.41 -13.55
N SER A 237 7.25 -1.82 -14.02
CA SER A 237 8.51 -1.11 -13.75
C SER A 237 8.47 0.34 -14.24
N LYS A 238 7.92 0.60 -15.45
CA LYS A 238 7.78 1.98 -15.97
C LYS A 238 6.78 2.80 -15.18
N VAL A 239 5.63 2.21 -14.82
CA VAL A 239 4.64 2.88 -13.98
C VAL A 239 5.22 3.24 -12.61
N GLN A 240 5.94 2.32 -11.97
CA GLN A 240 6.62 2.58 -10.69
C GLN A 240 7.65 3.73 -10.81
N TYR A 241 8.44 3.73 -11.89
CA TYR A 241 9.39 4.81 -12.11
C TYR A 241 8.71 6.16 -12.34
N LEU A 242 7.63 6.21 -13.12
CA LEU A 242 6.87 7.43 -13.36
C LEU A 242 6.24 7.95 -12.06
N ALA A 243 5.65 7.07 -11.26
CA ALA A 243 4.98 7.45 -10.02
C ALA A 243 5.97 7.86 -8.91
N SER A 244 7.02 7.05 -8.66
CA SER A 244 7.94 7.25 -7.53
C SER A 244 9.17 8.09 -7.89
N GLY A 245 9.60 8.07 -9.16
CA GLY A 245 10.82 8.75 -9.61
C GLY A 245 10.57 10.11 -10.24
N LEU A 246 9.40 10.31 -10.85
CA LEU A 246 9.05 11.54 -11.57
C LEU A 246 7.79 12.24 -11.05
N ASP A 247 7.23 11.74 -9.97
CA ASP A 247 6.06 12.30 -9.27
C ASP A 247 4.86 12.54 -10.22
N CYS A 248 4.50 11.48 -10.99
CA CYS A 248 3.40 11.48 -11.95
C CYS A 248 2.15 10.81 -11.37
#